data_fcbb44c9114d0b80049045f9cb5b4ac3
#
_entry.id   fcbb44c9114d0b80049045f9cb5b4ac3
#
_cell.length_a   1.000
_cell.length_b   1.000
_cell.length_c   1.000
_cell.angle_alpha   90.00
_cell.angle_beta   90.00
_cell.angle_gamma   90.00
#
_symmetry.space_group_name_H-M   'P 1'
#
loop_
_entity.id
_entity.type
_entity.pdbx_description
1 polymer ?
#
loop_
_entity_poly.entity_id
_entity_poly.type
_entity_poly.pdbx_seq_one_letter_code
_entity_poly.pdbx_strand_id
1 'polypeptide(L)'
;MPPRNHKDWIKEPKVEHISSLIYSDHSLYEQELENIFSKVWVPMCHSSEMPHLGDFRKTQIALQNVVAVRFENGVVRTFLTDKVQAPAGNDLSLTYHSGNWTELPCEVKHGGMVWTTLDTNPSMSVDEWTAGAFDCIADAIDTEEMEVFHYHKAVINTNYKLWH
;
A
#
# COMPACT_ATOMS: atom_id res chain seq x y z
N MET A 1 -25.52 -17.43 -16.14
CA MET A 1 -26.12 -17.44 -14.79
C MET A 1 -26.41 -15.98 -14.43
N PRO A 2 -27.56 -15.65 -13.82
CA PRO A 2 -27.75 -14.28 -13.33
C PRO A 2 -26.72 -13.99 -12.22
N PRO A 3 -26.25 -12.74 -12.10
CA PRO A 3 -25.33 -12.37 -11.05
C PRO A 3 -25.98 -12.67 -9.70
N ARG A 4 -25.31 -13.47 -8.87
CA ARG A 4 -25.79 -13.79 -7.53
C ARG A 4 -25.65 -12.54 -6.67
N ASN A 5 -26.70 -12.17 -5.97
CA ASN A 5 -26.67 -11.05 -5.05
C ASN A 5 -25.85 -11.46 -3.81
N HIS A 6 -24.72 -10.82 -3.58
CA HIS A 6 -23.82 -11.11 -2.45
C HIS A 6 -24.54 -11.03 -1.09
N LYS A 7 -25.55 -10.19 -0.97
CA LYS A 7 -26.37 -10.08 0.24
C LYS A 7 -27.08 -11.38 0.63
N ASP A 8 -27.24 -12.30 -0.31
CA ASP A 8 -27.94 -13.59 -0.05
C ASP A 8 -26.99 -14.63 0.59
N TRP A 9 -25.69 -14.43 0.58
CA TRP A 9 -24.73 -15.40 1.13
C TRP A 9 -24.25 -15.03 2.52
N ILE A 10 -24.17 -13.73 2.78
CA ILE A 10 -23.79 -13.19 4.08
C ILE A 10 -25.05 -13.05 4.93
N LYS A 11 -25.85 -14.09 4.95
CA LYS A 11 -26.86 -14.24 6.01
C LYS A 11 -26.10 -14.48 7.29
N GLU A 12 -25.92 -13.43 8.08
CA GLU A 12 -25.30 -13.38 9.40
C GLU A 12 -24.14 -14.38 9.56
N PRO A 13 -22.87 -13.96 9.49
CA PRO A 13 -21.75 -14.85 9.69
C PRO A 13 -21.87 -15.45 11.08
N LYS A 14 -22.25 -16.72 11.15
CA LYS A 14 -22.16 -17.50 12.38
C LYS A 14 -20.72 -17.95 12.51
N VAL A 15 -20.19 -17.91 13.73
CA VAL A 15 -18.82 -18.36 14.04
C VAL A 15 -18.54 -19.78 13.48
N GLU A 16 -19.57 -20.56 13.27
CA GLU A 16 -19.51 -21.96 12.85
C GLU A 16 -19.66 -22.16 11.32
N HIS A 17 -20.10 -21.15 10.56
CA HIS A 17 -20.40 -21.30 9.13
C HIS A 17 -20.04 -20.02 8.36
N ILE A 18 -18.89 -20.05 7.72
CA ILE A 18 -18.47 -19.03 6.75
C ILE A 18 -18.59 -19.63 5.35
N SER A 19 -19.25 -18.91 4.44
CA SER A 19 -19.34 -19.36 3.05
C SER A 19 -17.97 -19.41 2.40
N SER A 20 -17.61 -20.53 1.77
CA SER A 20 -16.37 -20.66 1.01
C SER A 20 -16.26 -19.68 -0.16
N LEU A 21 -17.37 -19.09 -0.58
CA LEU A 21 -17.41 -18.09 -1.63
C LEU A 21 -16.66 -16.82 -1.28
N ILE A 22 -16.49 -16.50 0.01
CA ILE A 22 -15.64 -15.35 0.42
C ILE A 22 -14.18 -15.51 -0.04
N TYR A 23 -13.74 -16.75 -0.29
CA TYR A 23 -12.38 -17.07 -0.75
C TYR A 23 -12.26 -17.23 -2.26
N SER A 24 -13.36 -17.48 -2.97
CA SER A 24 -13.32 -17.90 -4.36
C SER A 24 -14.16 -17.06 -5.33
N ASP A 25 -15.00 -16.17 -4.83
CA ASP A 25 -15.81 -15.32 -5.70
C ASP A 25 -15.03 -14.10 -6.20
N HIS A 26 -14.86 -14.04 -7.53
CA HIS A 26 -14.10 -12.99 -8.17
C HIS A 26 -14.76 -11.60 -8.04
N SER A 27 -16.10 -11.57 -8.10
CA SER A 27 -16.81 -10.30 -7.99
C SER A 27 -16.75 -9.69 -6.57
N LEU A 28 -16.64 -10.53 -5.56
CA LEU A 28 -16.37 -10.07 -4.20
C LEU A 28 -14.95 -9.50 -4.09
N TYR A 29 -13.97 -10.15 -4.69
CA TYR A 29 -12.60 -9.65 -4.72
C TYR A 29 -12.49 -8.29 -5.44
N GLU A 30 -13.19 -8.09 -6.56
CA GLU A 30 -13.26 -6.79 -7.23
C GLU A 30 -13.84 -5.69 -6.33
N GLN A 31 -14.89 -6.01 -5.57
CA GLN A 31 -15.45 -5.08 -4.58
C GLN A 31 -14.49 -4.77 -3.43
N GLU A 32 -13.70 -5.75 -2.99
CA GLU A 32 -12.66 -5.55 -1.97
C GLU A 32 -11.54 -4.65 -2.48
N LEU A 33 -11.11 -4.84 -3.73
CA LEU A 33 -10.13 -3.94 -4.37
C LEU A 33 -10.64 -2.50 -4.39
N GLU A 34 -11.90 -2.30 -4.76
CA GLU A 34 -12.50 -0.97 -4.90
C GLU A 34 -12.82 -0.32 -3.55
N ASN A 35 -13.38 -1.06 -2.60
CA ASN A 35 -13.96 -0.49 -1.39
C ASN A 35 -13.04 -0.60 -0.15
N ILE A 36 -12.03 -1.45 -0.19
CA ILE A 36 -11.10 -1.65 0.92
C ILE A 36 -9.68 -1.28 0.47
N PHE A 37 -9.07 -2.07 -0.40
CA PHE A 37 -7.65 -1.94 -0.71
C PHE A 37 -7.27 -0.62 -1.40
N SER A 38 -8.22 0.01 -2.12
CA SER A 38 -8.00 1.34 -2.70
C SER A 38 -8.12 2.49 -1.70
N LYS A 39 -8.60 2.24 -0.47
CA LYS A 39 -8.93 3.30 0.51
C LYS A 39 -8.13 3.24 1.79
N VAL A 40 -7.47 2.14 2.04
CA VAL A 40 -6.68 1.95 3.26
C VAL A 40 -5.28 2.54 3.10
N TRP A 41 -4.68 2.97 4.19
CA TRP A 41 -3.26 3.28 4.25
C TRP A 41 -2.44 1.99 4.23
N VAL A 42 -1.42 1.95 3.39
CA VAL A 42 -0.54 0.79 3.20
C VAL A 42 0.91 1.20 3.41
N PRO A 43 1.67 0.48 4.25
CA PRO A 43 3.11 0.68 4.33
C PRO A 43 3.76 0.18 3.04
N MET A 44 4.48 1.05 2.36
CA MET A 44 5.03 0.80 1.04
C MET A 44 6.49 0.36 1.07
N CYS A 45 7.31 1.10 1.81
CA CYS A 45 8.75 0.90 1.94
C CYS A 45 9.25 1.67 3.16
N HIS A 46 10.54 1.54 3.46
CA HIS A 46 11.19 2.38 4.48
C HIS A 46 12.02 3.48 3.80
N SER A 47 12.07 4.66 4.41
CA SER A 47 12.76 5.82 3.85
C SER A 47 14.27 5.60 3.69
N SER A 48 14.89 4.75 4.50
CA SER A 48 16.31 4.38 4.38
C SER A 48 16.64 3.60 3.11
N GLU A 49 15.62 3.00 2.47
CA GLU A 49 15.80 2.33 1.18
C GLU A 49 16.01 3.31 0.01
N MET A 50 15.85 4.61 0.27
CA MET A 50 15.98 5.69 -0.69
C MET A 50 16.86 6.80 -0.11
N PRO A 51 18.17 6.55 0.13
CA PRO A 51 19.05 7.49 0.83
C PRO A 51 19.37 8.76 0.03
N HIS A 52 19.29 8.73 -1.32
CA HIS A 52 19.71 9.81 -2.18
C HIS A 52 18.55 10.42 -2.96
N LEU A 53 18.72 11.67 -3.35
CA LEU A 53 17.82 12.36 -4.28
C LEU A 53 17.63 11.53 -5.57
N GLY A 54 16.36 11.32 -5.94
CA GLY A 54 15.99 10.55 -7.12
C GLY A 54 15.89 9.05 -6.89
N ASP A 55 16.30 8.54 -5.73
CA ASP A 55 16.06 7.13 -5.38
C ASP A 55 14.56 6.85 -5.33
N PHE A 56 14.20 5.65 -5.72
CA PHE A 56 12.79 5.26 -5.77
C PHE A 56 12.55 3.80 -5.38
N ARG A 57 11.33 3.52 -4.94
CA ARG A 57 10.82 2.16 -4.71
C ARG A 57 9.49 1.97 -5.42
N LYS A 58 9.28 0.77 -5.96
CA LYS A 58 8.05 0.38 -6.64
C LYS A 58 7.34 -0.73 -5.91
N THR A 59 6.02 -0.63 -5.87
CA THR A 59 5.14 -1.69 -5.38
C THR A 59 3.84 -1.71 -6.16
N GLN A 60 2.96 -2.65 -5.80
CA GLN A 60 1.58 -2.68 -6.26
C GLN A 60 0.66 -2.61 -5.06
N ILE A 61 -0.35 -1.76 -5.15
CA ILE A 61 -1.44 -1.62 -4.18
C ILE A 61 -2.74 -1.81 -4.96
N ALA A 62 -3.60 -2.74 -4.55
CA ALA A 62 -4.84 -3.06 -5.25
C ALA A 62 -4.65 -3.24 -6.76
N LEU A 63 -3.57 -3.94 -7.17
CA LEU A 63 -3.14 -4.17 -8.56
C LEU A 63 -2.69 -2.90 -9.31
N GLN A 64 -2.66 -1.74 -8.68
CA GLN A 64 -2.17 -0.49 -9.24
C GLN A 64 -0.67 -0.34 -8.97
N ASN A 65 0.07 0.16 -9.96
CA ASN A 65 1.50 0.40 -9.80
C ASN A 65 1.74 1.71 -9.07
N VAL A 66 2.44 1.64 -7.95
CA VAL A 66 2.78 2.79 -7.11
C VAL A 66 4.29 2.91 -7.00
N VAL A 67 4.79 4.13 -7.08
CA VAL A 67 6.19 4.46 -6.91
C VAL A 67 6.35 5.51 -5.79
N ALA A 68 7.28 5.28 -4.88
CA ALA A 68 7.78 6.28 -3.94
C ALA A 68 9.10 6.83 -4.48
N VAL A 69 9.30 8.12 -4.35
CA VAL A 69 10.49 8.83 -4.84
C VAL A 69 11.00 9.77 -3.77
N ARG A 70 12.33 9.82 -3.58
CA ARG A 70 13.00 10.79 -2.75
C ARG A 70 13.24 12.08 -3.54
N PHE A 71 12.63 13.15 -3.09
CA PHE A 71 12.82 14.51 -3.62
C PHE A 71 13.85 15.31 -2.82
N GLU A 72 14.07 16.56 -3.24
CA GLU A 72 14.91 17.51 -2.53
C GLU A 72 14.45 17.70 -1.07
N ASN A 73 15.37 18.09 -0.21
CA ASN A 73 15.15 18.25 1.23
C ASN A 73 14.69 16.98 1.99
N GLY A 74 14.95 15.79 1.40
CA GLY A 74 14.61 14.53 2.03
C GLY A 74 13.13 14.17 2.00
N VAL A 75 12.30 14.93 1.29
CA VAL A 75 10.87 14.66 1.14
C VAL A 75 10.67 13.41 0.29
N VAL A 76 9.82 12.50 0.75
CA VAL A 76 9.36 11.35 -0.03
C VAL A 76 7.95 11.64 -0.51
N ARG A 77 7.69 11.38 -1.78
CA ARG A 77 6.35 11.45 -2.39
C ARG A 77 6.01 10.16 -3.08
N THR A 78 4.74 9.86 -3.19
CA THR A 78 4.23 8.65 -3.82
C THR A 78 3.33 9.00 -5.00
N PHE A 79 3.38 8.14 -6.03
CA PHE A 79 2.66 8.38 -7.27
C PHE A 79 2.06 7.08 -7.80
N LEU A 80 0.86 7.20 -8.35
CA LEU A 80 0.27 6.20 -9.22
C LEU A 80 0.89 6.33 -10.61
N THR A 81 1.23 5.22 -11.26
CA THR A 81 1.84 5.20 -12.58
C THR A 81 1.29 4.08 -13.46
N ASP A 82 0.99 4.38 -14.71
CA ASP A 82 0.56 3.40 -15.71
C ASP A 82 1.72 2.52 -16.21
N LYS A 83 2.97 2.96 -16.03
CA LYS A 83 4.16 2.33 -16.61
C LYS A 83 5.01 1.65 -15.55
N VAL A 84 5.17 0.34 -15.69
CA VAL A 84 6.07 -0.50 -14.87
C VAL A 84 7.56 -0.23 -15.17
N GLN A 85 7.89 0.47 -16.26
CA GLN A 85 9.28 0.70 -16.65
C GLN A 85 9.97 1.63 -15.66
N ALA A 86 11.04 1.11 -15.06
CA ALA A 86 11.99 1.96 -14.36
C ALA A 86 12.55 2.97 -15.36
N PRO A 87 12.68 4.25 -15.00
CA PRO A 87 13.47 5.16 -15.81
C PRO A 87 14.86 4.57 -15.97
N ALA A 88 15.34 4.55 -17.21
CA ALA A 88 16.72 4.19 -17.47
C ALA A 88 17.59 5.36 -17.00
N GLY A 89 18.35 5.16 -15.93
CA GLY A 89 19.22 6.19 -15.34
C GLY A 89 18.59 6.93 -14.15
N ASN A 90 19.43 7.71 -13.49
CA ASN A 90 19.07 8.45 -12.25
C ASN A 90 18.24 9.72 -12.53
N ASP A 91 17.81 9.97 -13.75
CA ASP A 91 17.07 11.18 -14.12
C ASP A 91 15.56 10.94 -14.06
N LEU A 92 15.03 10.86 -12.84
CA LEU A 92 13.60 10.80 -12.58
C LEU A 92 12.89 12.10 -12.92
N SER A 93 13.61 13.23 -13.01
CA SER A 93 13.01 14.53 -13.31
C SER A 93 12.36 14.55 -14.68
N LEU A 94 13.01 13.96 -15.68
CA LEU A 94 12.49 13.88 -17.05
C LEU A 94 11.31 12.90 -17.17
N THR A 95 11.33 11.81 -16.40
CA THR A 95 10.26 10.79 -16.46
C THR A 95 9.01 11.25 -15.70
N TYR A 96 9.19 11.98 -14.61
CA TYR A 96 8.11 12.58 -13.84
C TYR A 96 7.33 13.61 -14.66
N HIS A 97 8.01 14.41 -15.46
CA HIS A 97 7.37 15.42 -16.32
C HIS A 97 6.76 14.85 -17.62
N SER A 98 7.13 13.66 -18.03
CA SER A 98 6.70 13.04 -19.31
C SER A 98 5.66 11.95 -19.19
N GLY A 99 5.30 11.52 -17.97
CA GLY A 99 4.35 10.44 -17.70
C GLY A 99 3.04 10.91 -17.07
N ASN A 100 1.98 10.12 -17.25
CA ASN A 100 0.73 10.27 -16.50
C ASN A 100 0.93 9.75 -15.06
N TRP A 101 1.56 10.54 -14.22
CA TRP A 101 1.75 10.26 -12.83
C TRP A 101 0.74 11.07 -12.00
N THR A 102 -0.01 10.38 -11.17
CA THR A 102 -0.92 11.03 -10.23
C THR A 102 -0.30 10.96 -8.84
N GLU A 103 -0.08 12.11 -8.23
CA GLU A 103 0.44 12.17 -6.84
C GLU A 103 -0.60 11.61 -5.88
N LEU A 104 -0.14 10.77 -4.96
CA LEU A 104 -0.95 10.13 -3.94
C LEU A 104 -0.61 10.71 -2.56
N PRO A 105 -1.54 10.68 -1.60
CA PRO A 105 -1.24 11.01 -0.22
C PRO A 105 -0.08 10.15 0.30
N CYS A 106 0.88 10.79 0.95
CA CYS A 106 2.08 10.16 1.46
C CYS A 106 2.44 10.70 2.83
N GLU A 107 2.64 9.81 3.80
CA GLU A 107 3.16 10.16 5.12
C GLU A 107 4.36 9.28 5.46
N VAL A 108 5.40 9.88 6.05
CA VAL A 108 6.55 9.15 6.60
C VAL A 108 6.42 9.15 8.11
N LYS A 109 6.19 8.00 8.70
CA LYS A 109 5.84 7.81 10.11
C LYS A 109 6.56 6.59 10.70
N HIS A 110 6.47 6.45 12.01
CA HIS A 110 6.87 5.23 12.72
C HIS A 110 8.31 4.78 12.37
N GLY A 111 9.28 5.67 12.63
CA GLY A 111 10.70 5.37 12.42
C GLY A 111 11.16 5.36 10.96
N GLY A 112 10.41 5.99 10.05
CA GLY A 112 10.81 6.11 8.64
C GLY A 112 9.98 5.26 7.67
N MET A 113 8.92 4.61 8.13
CA MET A 113 7.99 3.89 7.26
C MET A 113 7.24 4.87 6.34
N VAL A 114 7.27 4.62 5.07
CA VAL A 114 6.55 5.37 4.03
C VAL A 114 5.17 4.76 3.85
N TRP A 115 4.14 5.53 4.14
CA TRP A 115 2.73 5.14 4.01
C TRP A 115 2.10 5.87 2.83
N THR A 116 1.25 5.19 2.11
CA THR A 116 0.46 5.77 1.03
C THR A 116 -0.92 5.13 0.93
N THR A 117 -1.83 5.79 0.25
CA THR A 117 -3.16 5.27 -0.09
C THR A 117 -3.51 5.63 -1.52
N LEU A 118 -4.36 4.82 -2.17
CA LEU A 118 -4.91 5.16 -3.49
C LEU A 118 -6.07 6.16 -3.40
N ASP A 119 -6.62 6.38 -2.22
CA ASP A 119 -7.62 7.43 -1.99
C ASP A 119 -6.92 8.81 -2.03
N THR A 120 -7.24 9.60 -3.02
CA THR A 120 -6.65 10.95 -3.18
C THR A 120 -7.14 11.97 -2.16
N ASN A 121 -8.16 11.61 -1.37
CA ASN A 121 -8.71 12.45 -0.30
C ASN A 121 -9.08 11.60 0.93
N PRO A 122 -8.09 10.99 1.59
CA PRO A 122 -8.35 10.11 2.73
C PRO A 122 -9.02 10.87 3.87
N SER A 123 -10.00 10.24 4.50
CA SER A 123 -10.78 10.83 5.59
C SER A 123 -10.03 10.89 6.92
N MET A 124 -8.91 10.19 7.05
CA MET A 124 -8.08 10.12 8.25
C MET A 124 -6.59 10.05 7.91
N SER A 125 -5.75 10.52 8.81
CA SER A 125 -4.29 10.39 8.76
C SER A 125 -3.84 8.95 9.03
N VAL A 126 -2.54 8.66 8.83
CA VAL A 126 -1.94 7.36 9.19
C VAL A 126 -2.07 7.10 10.70
N ASP A 127 -1.85 8.12 11.54
CA ASP A 127 -1.93 7.97 13.00
C ASP A 127 -3.35 7.59 13.44
N GLU A 128 -4.37 8.23 12.88
CA GLU A 128 -5.77 7.87 13.12
C GLU A 128 -6.13 6.49 12.57
N TRP A 129 -5.63 6.13 11.39
CA TRP A 129 -5.85 4.82 10.76
C TRP A 129 -5.26 3.68 11.59
N THR A 130 -4.06 3.86 12.09
CA THR A 130 -3.36 2.84 12.89
C THR A 130 -3.87 2.77 14.33
N ALA A 131 -4.61 3.79 14.80
CA ALA A 131 -5.23 3.87 16.11
C ALA A 131 -4.28 3.48 17.26
N GLY A 132 -3.03 3.94 17.21
CA GLY A 132 -2.00 3.64 18.22
C GLY A 132 -1.36 2.25 18.10
N ALA A 133 -1.73 1.43 17.11
CA ALA A 133 -1.14 0.10 16.93
C ALA A 133 0.39 0.15 16.71
N PHE A 134 0.90 1.26 16.20
CA PHE A 134 2.33 1.47 15.97
C PHE A 134 3.06 2.19 17.11
N ASP A 135 2.36 2.65 18.13
CA ASP A 135 2.98 3.29 19.29
C ASP A 135 3.92 2.31 20.02
N CYS A 136 3.50 1.04 20.12
CA CYS A 136 4.35 0.00 20.69
C CYS A 136 5.61 -0.26 19.87
N ILE A 137 5.59 -0.04 18.56
CA ILE A 137 6.78 -0.16 17.69
C ILE A 137 7.66 1.07 17.91
N ALA A 138 7.05 2.27 17.97
CA ALA A 138 7.77 3.51 18.28
C ALA A 138 8.46 3.41 19.63
N ASP A 139 7.79 2.91 20.67
CA ASP A 139 8.36 2.68 21.99
C ASP A 139 9.51 1.66 21.98
N ALA A 140 9.43 0.63 21.14
CA ALA A 140 10.47 -0.40 21.03
C ALA A 140 11.69 0.07 20.24
N ILE A 141 11.50 0.95 19.26
CA ILE A 141 12.57 1.54 18.44
C ILE A 141 13.20 2.74 19.18
N ASP A 142 12.44 3.34 20.13
CA ASP A 142 12.79 4.56 20.82
C ASP A 142 13.08 5.70 19.82
N THR A 143 14.19 6.38 19.95
CA THR A 143 14.62 7.48 19.07
C THR A 143 15.72 7.09 18.09
N GLU A 144 16.01 5.81 17.98
CA GLU A 144 17.06 5.28 17.11
C GLU A 144 16.67 5.41 15.64
N GLU A 145 17.60 5.85 14.81
CA GLU A 145 17.44 5.81 13.36
C GLU A 145 17.52 4.37 12.87
N MET A 146 16.45 3.87 12.27
CA MET A 146 16.37 2.52 11.74
C MET A 146 16.70 2.47 10.26
N GLU A 147 17.43 1.43 9.86
CA GLU A 147 17.70 1.13 8.45
C GLU A 147 17.19 -0.26 8.08
N VAL A 148 16.69 -0.42 6.87
CA VAL A 148 16.34 -1.73 6.33
C VAL A 148 17.62 -2.46 5.97
N PHE A 149 17.98 -3.45 6.79
CA PHE A 149 19.15 -4.30 6.54
C PHE A 149 18.86 -5.41 5.52
N HIS A 150 17.66 -5.99 5.56
CA HIS A 150 17.26 -7.06 4.66
C HIS A 150 15.78 -6.95 4.33
N TYR A 151 15.45 -7.16 3.04
CA TYR A 151 14.10 -7.19 2.55
C TYR A 151 13.84 -8.46 1.77
N HIS A 152 12.79 -9.19 2.13
CA HIS A 152 12.35 -10.38 1.41
C HIS A 152 10.90 -10.22 0.98
N LYS A 153 10.64 -10.46 -0.30
CA LYS A 153 9.28 -10.46 -0.86
C LYS A 153 9.00 -11.82 -1.50
N ALA A 154 7.92 -12.45 -1.08
CA ALA A 154 7.46 -13.70 -1.66
C ALA A 154 6.05 -13.54 -2.24
N VAL A 155 5.80 -14.19 -3.36
CA VAL A 155 4.45 -14.35 -3.90
C VAL A 155 3.94 -15.70 -3.44
N ILE A 156 2.83 -15.68 -2.71
CA ILE A 156 2.20 -16.90 -2.21
C ILE A 156 0.92 -17.11 -3.01
N ASN A 157 0.81 -18.29 -3.62
CA ASN A 157 -0.34 -18.62 -4.45
C ASN A 157 -1.54 -19.06 -3.61
N THR A 158 -2.07 -18.15 -2.82
CA THR A 158 -3.23 -18.38 -1.96
C THR A 158 -4.06 -17.09 -1.83
N ASN A 159 -5.30 -17.25 -1.36
CA ASN A 159 -6.14 -16.09 -1.03
C ASN A 159 -5.62 -15.45 0.27
N TYR A 160 -5.50 -14.11 0.28
CA TYR A 160 -4.96 -13.37 1.42
C TYR A 160 -5.75 -13.62 2.73
N LYS A 161 -7.05 -13.92 2.65
CA LYS A 161 -7.91 -14.23 3.80
C LYS A 161 -7.59 -15.58 4.47
N LEU A 162 -6.79 -16.42 3.82
CA LEU A 162 -6.31 -17.70 4.38
C LEU A 162 -4.92 -17.59 5.00
N TRP A 163 -4.30 -16.39 4.89
CA TRP A 163 -3.00 -16.12 5.47
C TRP A 163 -3.17 -15.59 6.89
N HIS A 164 -2.87 -16.41 7.87
CA HIS A 164 -2.87 -16.09 9.30
C HIS A 164 -1.60 -16.56 9.97
#